data_de631f519f151b6360fc2b0661f6fc8c
#
_entry.id   de631f519f151b6360fc2b0661f6fc8c
#
_cell.length_a   1.000
_cell.length_b   1.000
_cell.length_c   1.000
_cell.angle_alpha   90.00
_cell.angle_beta   90.00
_cell.angle_gamma   90.00
#
_symmetry.space_group_name_H-M   'P 1'
#
loop_
_entity.id
_entity.type
_entity.pdbx_description
1 polymer ?
#
loop_
_entity_poly.entity_id
_entity_poly.type
_entity_poly.pdbx_seq_one_letter_code
_entity_poly.pdbx_strand_id
1 'polypeptide(L)'
;MVAQKPPEGSLVKNFLAWGVGLFDFSQRLEGGRAPANVLAPPEASFLPPIFFVPKPGKAEKGPGNDHPTVKPFALLRYLIRLTTEKGAVVLYPFAGSGSTLVAAHLEGRRFLGIEIHEHYLRIAKRRLEALSSS
;
A
#
# COMPACT_ATOMS: atom_id res chain seq x y z
N MET A 1 8.11 6.42 -6.92
CA MET A 1 8.28 5.72 -8.22
C MET A 1 7.63 4.36 -8.08
N VAL A 2 6.79 3.95 -9.03
CA VAL A 2 6.32 2.57 -9.16
C VAL A 2 7.19 1.89 -10.19
N ALA A 3 7.86 0.81 -9.80
CA ALA A 3 8.71 0.01 -10.69
C ALA A 3 8.10 -1.38 -10.85
N GLN A 4 8.23 -1.94 -12.02
CA GLN A 4 7.70 -3.25 -12.37
C GLN A 4 8.81 -4.09 -13.01
N LYS A 5 8.89 -5.37 -12.62
CA LYS A 5 9.75 -6.34 -13.30
C LYS A 5 9.29 -6.46 -14.77
N PRO A 6 10.20 -6.55 -15.74
CA PRO A 6 9.83 -6.82 -17.13
C PRO A 6 8.95 -8.07 -17.23
N PRO A 7 7.89 -8.05 -18.06
CA PRO A 7 7.00 -9.19 -18.22
C PRO A 7 7.70 -10.33 -19.00
N GLU A 8 7.33 -11.55 -18.71
CA GLU A 8 7.72 -12.73 -19.47
C GLU A 8 6.80 -12.84 -20.70
N GLY A 9 7.23 -12.28 -21.83
CA GLY A 9 6.41 -12.16 -23.05
C GLY A 9 5.53 -10.91 -23.04
N SER A 10 4.27 -11.02 -23.48
CA SER A 10 3.35 -9.87 -23.44
C SER A 10 2.78 -9.63 -22.04
N LEU A 11 2.35 -8.40 -21.76
CA LEU A 11 1.70 -8.06 -20.49
C LEU A 11 0.48 -8.94 -20.21
N VAL A 12 -0.31 -9.25 -21.25
CA VAL A 12 -1.50 -10.10 -21.12
C VAL A 12 -1.11 -11.54 -20.76
N LYS A 13 -0.10 -12.11 -21.40
CA LYS A 13 0.41 -13.46 -21.07
C LYS A 13 0.92 -13.51 -19.63
N ASN A 14 1.69 -12.51 -19.22
CA ASN A 14 2.21 -12.41 -17.88
C ASN A 14 1.10 -12.32 -16.83
N PHE A 15 0.05 -11.52 -17.10
CA PHE A 15 -1.10 -11.41 -16.22
C PHE A 15 -1.87 -12.74 -16.11
N LEU A 16 -2.16 -13.40 -17.24
CA LEU A 16 -2.86 -14.69 -17.25
C LEU A 16 -2.09 -15.81 -16.53
N ALA A 17 -0.76 -15.77 -16.58
CA ALA A 17 0.08 -16.78 -15.91
C ALA A 17 0.28 -16.53 -14.43
N TRP A 18 0.43 -15.27 -14.02
CA TRP A 18 0.91 -14.91 -12.69
C TRP A 18 -0.03 -13.98 -11.90
N GLY A 19 -1.08 -13.44 -12.52
CA GLY A 19 -1.99 -12.45 -11.91
C GLY A 19 -1.31 -11.12 -11.60
N VAL A 20 -0.21 -10.80 -12.27
CA VAL A 20 0.60 -9.58 -12.01
C VAL A 20 0.96 -8.88 -13.31
N GLY A 21 1.36 -7.63 -13.21
CA GLY A 21 1.87 -6.86 -14.35
C GLY A 21 0.88 -5.86 -14.94
N LEU A 22 -0.36 -5.83 -14.48
CA LEU A 22 -1.35 -4.81 -14.86
C LEU A 22 -1.71 -3.96 -13.66
N PHE A 23 -2.05 -2.69 -13.93
CA PHE A 23 -2.67 -1.81 -12.95
C PHE A 23 -4.19 -1.91 -13.06
N ASP A 24 -4.85 -1.88 -11.93
CA ASP A 24 -6.31 -1.76 -11.90
C ASP A 24 -6.73 -0.31 -12.20
N PHE A 25 -6.94 0.01 -13.45
CA PHE A 25 -7.37 1.33 -13.89
C PHE A 25 -8.82 1.67 -13.51
N SER A 26 -9.58 0.78 -12.88
CA SER A 26 -10.84 1.14 -12.26
C SER A 26 -10.61 2.00 -11.00
N GLN A 27 -9.42 1.92 -10.40
CA GLN A 27 -9.00 2.78 -9.29
C GLN A 27 -8.68 4.19 -9.82
N ARG A 28 -9.74 4.99 -9.98
CA ARG A 28 -9.61 6.36 -10.46
C ARG A 28 -9.21 7.32 -9.35
N LEU A 29 -8.51 8.37 -9.72
CA LEU A 29 -8.27 9.54 -8.88
C LEU A 29 -9.52 10.43 -8.88
N GLU A 30 -9.56 11.35 -7.94
CA GLU A 30 -10.58 12.40 -7.92
C GLU A 30 -10.66 13.11 -9.28
N GLY A 31 -11.87 13.31 -9.79
CA GLY A 31 -12.09 13.78 -11.16
C GLY A 31 -12.02 12.72 -12.26
N GLY A 32 -12.02 11.40 -11.91
CA GLY A 32 -12.14 10.30 -12.86
C GLY A 32 -10.88 9.99 -13.68
N ARG A 33 -9.75 10.59 -13.35
CA ARG A 33 -8.48 10.40 -14.09
C ARG A 33 -7.83 9.06 -13.77
N ALA A 34 -7.12 8.49 -14.75
CA ALA A 34 -6.23 7.37 -14.50
C ALA A 34 -5.04 7.81 -13.62
N PRO A 35 -4.53 6.95 -12.73
CA PRO A 35 -3.36 7.28 -11.92
C PRO A 35 -2.14 7.53 -12.81
N ALA A 36 -1.44 8.62 -12.53
CA ALA A 36 -0.15 8.92 -13.15
C ALA A 36 1.00 8.45 -12.26
N ASN A 37 2.20 8.37 -12.83
CA ASN A 37 3.40 7.95 -12.08
C ASN A 37 3.91 9.01 -11.09
N VAL A 38 3.27 10.17 -11.04
CA VAL A 38 3.67 11.27 -10.17
C VAL A 38 2.61 11.51 -9.11
N LEU A 39 3.02 11.43 -7.85
CA LEU A 39 2.26 11.84 -6.68
C LEU A 39 2.90 13.13 -6.18
N ALA A 40 2.16 14.22 -6.21
CA ALA A 40 2.64 15.54 -5.83
C ALA A 40 1.78 16.15 -4.71
N PRO A 41 2.35 16.99 -3.85
CA PRO A 41 1.56 17.75 -2.90
C PRO A 41 0.70 18.81 -3.63
N PRO A 42 -0.41 19.27 -3.01
CA PRO A 42 -1.32 20.24 -3.61
C PRO A 42 -0.63 21.56 -4.00
N GLU A 43 0.45 21.91 -3.32
CA GLU A 43 1.22 23.14 -3.52
C GLU A 43 2.10 23.09 -4.78
N ALA A 44 2.25 21.94 -5.39
CA ALA A 44 2.98 21.80 -6.65
C ALA A 44 2.15 22.37 -7.81
N SER A 45 2.13 23.69 -7.94
CA SER A 45 1.27 24.45 -8.85
C SER A 45 1.49 24.16 -10.34
N PHE A 46 2.63 23.56 -10.69
CA PHE A 46 2.97 23.14 -12.06
C PHE A 46 2.45 21.75 -12.41
N LEU A 47 1.94 21.02 -11.42
CA LEU A 47 1.33 19.70 -11.62
C LEU A 47 -0.12 19.74 -11.14
N PRO A 48 -1.07 19.13 -11.86
CA PRO A 48 -2.41 18.97 -11.33
C PRO A 48 -2.33 18.12 -10.05
N PRO A 49 -3.07 18.46 -8.98
CA PRO A 49 -3.14 17.65 -7.77
C PRO A 49 -3.66 16.26 -8.15
N ILE A 50 -2.83 15.25 -7.99
CA ILE A 50 -3.13 13.90 -8.48
C ILE A 50 -3.70 13.05 -7.35
N PHE A 51 -3.04 13.10 -6.19
CA PHE A 51 -3.45 12.34 -5.01
C PHE A 51 -2.78 12.94 -3.77
N PHE A 52 -3.56 13.46 -2.86
CA PHE A 52 -3.08 13.99 -1.60
C PHE A 52 -3.63 13.18 -0.43
N VAL A 53 -2.76 12.70 0.42
CA VAL A 53 -3.12 12.02 1.67
C VAL A 53 -2.34 12.65 2.81
N PRO A 54 -3.01 13.18 3.84
CA PRO A 54 -2.33 13.76 5.00
C PRO A 54 -1.54 12.70 5.77
N LYS A 55 -0.60 13.14 6.58
CA LYS A 55 0.13 12.26 7.51
C LYS A 55 -0.85 11.57 8.46
N PRO A 56 -0.61 10.30 8.85
CA PRO A 56 -1.50 9.57 9.74
C PRO A 56 -1.63 10.24 11.11
N GLY A 57 -2.86 10.39 11.57
CA GLY A 57 -3.19 10.87 12.91
C GLY A 57 -2.88 9.84 14.01
N LYS A 58 -3.04 10.23 15.27
CA LYS A 58 -2.80 9.34 16.42
C LYS A 58 -3.65 8.07 16.39
N ALA A 59 -4.93 8.18 16.03
CA ALA A 59 -5.83 7.04 15.93
C ALA A 59 -5.36 6.01 14.88
N GLU A 60 -4.94 6.49 13.71
CA GLU A 60 -4.46 5.63 12.63
C GLU A 60 -3.11 4.95 12.96
N LYS A 61 -2.25 5.64 13.69
CA LYS A 61 -0.99 5.05 14.17
C LYS A 61 -1.24 3.90 15.15
N GLY A 62 -2.29 3.98 15.93
CA GLY A 62 -2.58 3.05 17.01
C GLY A 62 -1.85 3.39 18.32
N PRO A 63 -2.31 2.84 19.46
CA PRO A 63 -1.74 3.11 20.76
C PRO A 63 -0.31 2.60 20.88
N GLY A 64 0.58 3.42 21.46
CA GLY A 64 1.98 3.06 21.71
C GLY A 64 2.84 2.87 20.46
N ASN A 65 2.41 3.37 19.31
CA ASN A 65 3.20 3.30 18.08
C ASN A 65 4.05 4.56 17.94
N ASP A 66 5.32 4.41 18.28
CA ASP A 66 6.36 5.43 18.22
C ASP A 66 7.18 5.40 16.91
N HIS A 67 6.79 4.59 15.95
CA HIS A 67 7.51 4.50 14.68
C HIS A 67 7.52 5.87 13.95
N PRO A 68 8.70 6.39 13.56
CA PRO A 68 8.83 7.77 13.07
C PRO A 68 8.15 8.01 11.72
N THR A 69 8.06 7.00 10.89
CA THR A 69 7.61 7.12 9.49
C THR A 69 6.39 6.26 9.17
N VAL A 70 5.39 6.23 10.05
CA VAL A 70 4.11 5.54 9.77
C VAL A 70 3.48 6.12 8.50
N LYS A 71 3.08 5.24 7.59
CA LYS A 71 2.46 5.62 6.31
C LYS A 71 0.93 5.65 6.44
N PRO A 72 0.24 6.60 5.79
CA PRO A 72 -1.22 6.68 5.83
C PRO A 72 -1.88 5.49 5.15
N PHE A 73 -2.90 4.93 5.79
CA PHE A 73 -3.62 3.77 5.26
C PHE A 73 -4.30 4.05 3.92
N ALA A 74 -4.88 5.24 3.76
CA ALA A 74 -5.54 5.60 2.52
C ALA A 74 -4.61 5.49 1.30
N LEU A 75 -3.37 5.96 1.43
CA LEU A 75 -2.35 5.82 0.39
C LEU A 75 -1.99 4.34 0.15
N LEU A 76 -1.72 3.59 1.22
CA LEU A 76 -1.31 2.20 1.10
C LEU A 76 -2.41 1.32 0.50
N ARG A 77 -3.66 1.49 0.97
CA ARG A 77 -4.83 0.79 0.45
C ARG A 77 -5.05 1.08 -1.04
N TYR A 78 -4.94 2.36 -1.43
CA TYR A 78 -5.02 2.75 -2.83
C TYR A 78 -3.96 2.05 -3.69
N LEU A 79 -2.68 2.09 -3.27
CA LEU A 79 -1.60 1.43 -4.00
C LEU A 79 -1.78 -0.08 -4.08
N ILE A 80 -2.21 -0.72 -3.00
CA ILE A 80 -2.46 -2.16 -2.96
C ILE A 80 -3.59 -2.53 -3.94
N ARG A 81 -4.71 -1.82 -3.94
CA ARG A 81 -5.80 -2.05 -4.90
C ARG A 81 -5.36 -1.86 -6.35
N LEU A 82 -4.56 -0.81 -6.60
CA LEU A 82 -4.07 -0.48 -7.93
C LEU A 82 -3.16 -1.56 -8.51
N THR A 83 -2.36 -2.23 -7.67
CA THR A 83 -1.25 -3.09 -8.11
C THR A 83 -1.45 -4.57 -7.86
N THR A 84 -2.50 -4.96 -7.11
CA THR A 84 -2.72 -6.36 -6.71
C THR A 84 -4.18 -6.74 -6.79
N GLU A 85 -4.46 -7.99 -7.10
CA GLU A 85 -5.80 -8.58 -6.99
C GLU A 85 -6.10 -9.05 -5.56
N LYS A 86 -7.39 -9.27 -5.24
CA LYS A 86 -7.79 -9.89 -3.98
C LYS A 86 -7.16 -11.28 -3.85
N GLY A 87 -6.71 -11.63 -2.65
CA GLY A 87 -6.03 -12.89 -2.38
C GLY A 87 -4.54 -12.93 -2.77
N ALA A 88 -4.04 -11.96 -3.51
CA ALA A 88 -2.60 -11.84 -3.82
C ALA A 88 -1.76 -11.67 -2.54
N VAL A 89 -0.46 -11.92 -2.65
CA VAL A 89 0.50 -11.72 -1.55
C VAL A 89 1.22 -10.39 -1.72
N VAL A 90 1.10 -9.53 -0.73
CA VAL A 90 1.86 -8.28 -0.62
C VAL A 90 3.12 -8.55 0.19
N LEU A 91 4.27 -8.48 -0.45
CA LEU A 91 5.57 -8.55 0.22
C LEU A 91 6.04 -7.15 0.61
N TYR A 92 6.37 -6.96 1.88
CA TYR A 92 6.93 -5.69 2.38
C TYR A 92 8.18 -5.94 3.23
N PRO A 93 9.39 -5.80 2.65
CA PRO A 93 10.65 -6.19 3.30
C PRO A 93 11.14 -5.21 4.38
N PHE A 94 10.47 -4.08 4.58
CA PHE A 94 10.78 -3.08 5.60
C PHE A 94 9.50 -2.70 6.36
N ALA A 95 8.90 -3.69 7.05
CA ALA A 95 7.55 -3.60 7.55
C ALA A 95 7.32 -2.48 8.59
N GLY A 96 8.35 -2.09 9.34
CA GLY A 96 8.23 -1.11 10.40
C GLY A 96 7.13 -1.49 11.39
N SER A 97 6.25 -0.56 11.71
CA SER A 97 5.07 -0.82 12.56
C SER A 97 3.88 -1.46 11.83
N GLY A 98 4.09 -2.02 10.62
CA GLY A 98 3.14 -2.88 9.93
C GLY A 98 2.01 -2.18 9.17
N SER A 99 2.11 -0.89 8.85
CA SER A 99 1.01 -0.16 8.17
C SER A 99 0.62 -0.78 6.83
N THR A 100 1.60 -1.23 6.03
CA THR A 100 1.33 -1.89 4.75
C THR A 100 0.67 -3.26 4.94
N LEU A 101 1.06 -3.99 5.99
CA LEU A 101 0.49 -5.31 6.30
C LEU A 101 -0.97 -5.18 6.73
N VAL A 102 -1.25 -4.20 7.60
CA VAL A 102 -2.63 -3.83 8.00
C VAL A 102 -3.46 -3.43 6.78
N ALA A 103 -2.92 -2.58 5.91
CA ALA A 103 -3.62 -2.16 4.70
C ALA A 103 -3.90 -3.35 3.75
N ALA A 104 -2.95 -4.27 3.59
CA ALA A 104 -3.13 -5.47 2.79
C ALA A 104 -4.24 -6.37 3.35
N HIS A 105 -4.25 -6.57 4.67
CA HIS A 105 -5.31 -7.32 5.35
C HIS A 105 -6.70 -6.70 5.11
N LEU A 106 -6.84 -5.40 5.32
CA LEU A 106 -8.09 -4.67 5.12
C LEU A 106 -8.60 -4.73 3.67
N GLU A 107 -7.70 -4.88 2.71
CA GLU A 107 -8.05 -5.01 1.29
C GLU A 107 -8.22 -6.49 0.83
N GLY A 108 -8.19 -7.45 1.76
CA GLY A 108 -8.37 -8.87 1.44
C GLY A 108 -7.18 -9.48 0.69
N ARG A 109 -5.98 -8.97 0.94
CA ARG A 109 -4.73 -9.54 0.43
C ARG A 109 -4.02 -10.28 1.55
N ARG A 110 -3.29 -11.35 1.19
CA ARG A 110 -2.31 -11.96 2.08
C ARG A 110 -1.09 -11.05 2.16
N PHE A 111 -0.27 -11.23 3.18
CA PHE A 111 0.92 -10.40 3.33
C PHE A 111 2.08 -11.17 3.92
N LEU A 112 3.29 -10.72 3.59
CA LEU A 112 4.54 -11.13 4.21
C LEU A 112 5.35 -9.88 4.52
N GLY A 113 5.61 -9.63 5.79
CA GLY A 113 6.41 -8.50 6.27
C GLY A 113 7.71 -8.96 6.88
N ILE A 114 8.79 -8.22 6.63
CA ILE A 114 10.10 -8.43 7.26
C ILE A 114 10.46 -7.12 7.99
N GLU A 115 10.87 -7.23 9.24
CA GLU A 115 11.33 -6.11 10.05
C GLU A 115 12.49 -6.58 10.93
N ILE A 116 13.60 -5.82 10.88
CA ILE A 116 14.80 -6.15 11.62
C ILE A 116 14.71 -5.72 13.10
N HIS A 117 13.95 -4.66 13.39
CA HIS A 117 13.79 -4.15 14.74
C HIS A 117 12.65 -4.86 15.47
N GLU A 118 13.00 -5.68 16.44
CA GLU A 118 12.02 -6.44 17.21
C GLU A 118 10.95 -5.57 17.87
N HIS A 119 11.32 -4.35 18.32
CA HIS A 119 10.37 -3.40 18.88
C HIS A 119 9.23 -3.07 17.88
N TYR A 120 9.56 -2.72 16.65
CA TYR A 120 8.56 -2.42 15.61
C TYR A 120 7.81 -3.67 15.16
N LEU A 121 8.47 -4.81 15.12
CA LEU A 121 7.80 -6.09 14.83
C LEU A 121 6.70 -6.40 15.87
N ARG A 122 6.95 -6.15 17.16
CA ARG A 122 5.93 -6.31 18.21
C ARG A 122 4.75 -5.34 18.01
N ILE A 123 5.01 -4.10 17.60
CA ILE A 123 3.95 -3.15 17.28
C ILE A 123 3.12 -3.63 16.09
N ALA A 124 3.78 -4.08 15.03
CA ALA A 124 3.10 -4.62 13.85
C ALA A 124 2.19 -5.81 14.19
N LYS A 125 2.69 -6.77 14.98
CA LYS A 125 1.91 -7.93 15.44
C LYS A 125 0.66 -7.50 16.22
N ARG A 126 0.79 -6.63 17.22
CA ARG A 126 -0.36 -6.13 18.01
C ARG A 126 -1.42 -5.47 17.12
N ARG A 127 -0.99 -4.68 16.12
CA ARG A 127 -1.92 -4.01 15.19
C ARG A 127 -2.69 -5.01 14.32
N LEU A 128 -2.04 -6.08 13.89
CA LEU A 128 -2.68 -7.14 13.10
C LEU A 128 -3.63 -8.00 13.96
N GLU A 129 -3.22 -8.36 15.17
CA GLU A 129 -4.05 -9.11 16.13
C GLU A 129 -5.35 -8.35 16.47
N ALA A 130 -5.27 -7.03 16.65
CA ALA A 130 -6.43 -6.20 16.91
C ALA A 130 -7.48 -6.22 15.79
N LEU A 131 -7.08 -6.49 14.54
CA LEU A 131 -7.99 -6.63 13.40
C LEU A 131 -8.70 -7.98 13.37
N SER A 132 -8.06 -9.02 13.89
CA SER A 132 -8.62 -10.37 13.91
C SER A 132 -9.64 -10.56 15.03
N SER A 133 -9.70 -9.61 15.97
CA SER A 133 -10.58 -9.65 17.15
C SER A 133 -11.84 -8.79 16.97
N SER A 134 -11.99 -8.16 15.81
CA SER A 134 -13.14 -7.30 15.45
C SER A 134 -14.02 -7.96 14.41
#